data_014aac446a7b80bce3c4ff9fe895b2a7
#
_entry.id   014aac446a7b80bce3c4ff9fe895b2a7
#
_cell.length_a   1.000
_cell.length_b   1.000
_cell.length_c   1.000
_cell.angle_alpha   90.00
_cell.angle_beta   90.00
_cell.angle_gamma   90.00
#
_symmetry.space_group_name_H-M   'P 1'
#
loop_
_entity.id
_entity.type
_entity.pdbx_description
1 polymer ?
#
loop_
_entity_poly.entity_id
_entity_poly.type
_entity_poly.pdbx_seq_one_letter_code
_entity_poly.pdbx_strand_id
1 'polypeptide(L)'
;MAQNHVKGGDTYEVQVDAAVKSGDVVAVGKVGAVALTSATPKEDNNFYSTLAFEGIAHLGLDGSVKVGDIVTIDGTTESGKAAKPEIAADPKGKIVVGFVLNPMSSASTKYAVKLTQAWL
;
A
#
# COMPACT_ATOMS: atom_id res chain seq x y z
N MET A 1 -1.80 -27.43 1.07
CA MET A 1 -1.79 -26.78 1.24
C MET A 1 -1.70 -26.31 1.01
N ALA A 2 -1.97 -26.18 1.06
CA ALA A 2 -1.95 -25.45 1.02
C ALA A 2 -1.96 -24.90 1.17
N GLN A 3 -2.04 -24.77 1.18
CA GLN A 3 -2.09 -24.14 1.40
C GLN A 3 -2.01 -23.46 1.24
N ASN A 4 -2.19 -23.43 1.26
CA ASN A 4 -2.19 -22.64 1.22
C ASN A 4 -2.39 -22.02 0.90
N HIS A 5 -2.74 -21.88 0.77
CA HIS A 5 -3.19 -21.29 0.71
C HIS A 5 -3.22 -20.53 0.71
N VAL A 6 -3.16 -20.94 0.51
CA VAL A 6 -3.13 -20.04 0.71
C VAL A 6 -3.88 -19.22 0.75
N LYS A 7 -3.99 -19.21 1.29
CA LYS A 7 -4.74 -18.20 1.52
C LYS A 7 -4.71 -17.05 0.60
N GLY A 8 -5.56 -16.59 0.07
CA GLY A 8 -5.75 -15.52 -0.85
C GLY A 8 -4.55 -14.72 -1.36
N GLY A 9 -3.35 -15.00 -0.93
CA GLY A 9 -2.20 -14.24 -1.36
C GLY A 9 -2.26 -12.77 -0.95
N ASP A 10 -3.00 -12.47 0.10
CA ASP A 10 -3.23 -11.11 0.51
C ASP A 10 -2.03 -10.46 1.16
N THR A 11 -1.22 -11.24 1.85
CA THR A 11 -0.08 -10.71 2.58
C THR A 11 1.16 -11.55 2.33
N TYR A 12 2.32 -10.87 2.27
CA TYR A 12 3.61 -11.53 2.10
C TYR A 12 4.66 -10.76 2.86
N GLU A 13 5.67 -11.47 3.33
CA GLU A 13 6.84 -10.84 3.91
C GLU A 13 7.79 -10.48 2.78
N VAL A 14 8.17 -9.21 2.70
CA VAL A 14 8.96 -8.67 1.60
C VAL A 14 10.13 -7.88 2.16
N GLN A 15 11.26 -7.94 1.48
CA GLN A 15 12.42 -7.13 1.83
C GLN A 15 12.12 -5.66 1.54
N VAL A 16 12.33 -4.79 2.53
CA VAL A 16 11.99 -3.38 2.43
C VAL A 16 13.12 -2.52 2.98
N ASP A 17 13.02 -1.21 2.77
CA ASP A 17 13.92 -0.25 3.36
C ASP A 17 13.73 -0.19 4.88
N ALA A 18 14.81 0.06 5.60
CA ALA A 18 14.78 0.10 7.07
C ALA A 18 13.83 1.17 7.62
N ALA A 19 13.52 2.20 6.85
CA ALA A 19 12.68 3.30 7.29
C ALA A 19 11.17 3.00 7.18
N VAL A 20 10.80 1.86 6.61
CA VAL A 20 9.37 1.51 6.44
C VAL A 20 8.72 1.27 7.79
N LYS A 21 7.54 1.85 7.98
CA LYS A 21 6.77 1.71 9.22
C LYS A 21 5.40 1.13 8.91
N SER A 22 4.79 0.51 9.92
CA SER A 22 3.43 0.02 9.83
C SER A 22 2.50 1.14 9.34
N GLY A 23 1.68 0.83 8.33
CA GLY A 23 0.77 1.80 7.73
C GLY A 23 1.31 2.50 6.50
N ASP A 24 2.61 2.39 6.23
CA ASP A 24 3.21 3.01 5.05
C ASP A 24 2.79 2.29 3.78
N VAL A 25 2.65 3.06 2.70
CA VAL A 25 2.48 2.48 1.37
C VAL A 25 3.86 2.24 0.79
N VAL A 26 4.10 1.04 0.33
CA VAL A 26 5.41 0.60 -0.15
C VAL A 26 5.29 0.13 -1.60
N ALA A 27 6.24 0.53 -2.43
CA ALA A 27 6.31 0.04 -3.81
C ALA A 27 6.96 -1.33 -3.84
N VAL A 28 6.36 -2.25 -4.59
CA VAL A 28 6.97 -3.55 -4.86
C VAL A 28 6.93 -3.71 -6.37
N GLY A 29 8.02 -3.30 -7.04
CA GLY A 29 8.02 -3.18 -8.48
C GLY A 29 7.01 -2.12 -8.91
N LYS A 30 6.03 -2.51 -9.70
CA LYS A 30 4.97 -1.61 -10.19
C LYS A 30 3.68 -1.72 -9.38
N VAL A 31 3.74 -2.33 -8.21
CA VAL A 31 2.56 -2.56 -7.36
C VAL A 31 2.70 -1.79 -6.07
N GLY A 32 1.62 -1.17 -5.61
CA GLY A 32 1.58 -0.52 -4.31
C GLY A 32 0.97 -1.46 -3.28
N ALA A 33 1.62 -1.57 -2.13
CA ALA A 33 1.15 -2.40 -1.02
C ALA A 33 1.21 -1.60 0.27
N VAL A 34 0.58 -2.09 1.32
CA VAL A 34 0.57 -1.41 2.61
C VAL A 34 1.28 -2.25 3.65
N ALA A 35 2.21 -1.65 4.38
CA ALA A 35 2.96 -2.33 5.41
C ALA A 35 2.08 -2.58 6.63
N LEU A 36 1.97 -3.83 7.04
CA LEU A 36 1.24 -4.21 8.24
C LEU A 36 2.14 -4.18 9.47
N THR A 37 3.46 -4.31 9.24
CA THR A 37 4.45 -4.26 10.32
C THR A 37 5.56 -3.30 9.94
N SER A 38 6.22 -2.72 10.93
CA SER A 38 7.40 -1.91 10.67
C SER A 38 8.55 -2.81 10.22
N ALA A 39 9.48 -2.24 9.45
CA ALA A 39 10.64 -2.98 8.95
C ALA A 39 11.41 -3.59 10.12
N THR A 40 11.69 -4.88 10.02
CA THR A 40 12.35 -5.63 11.07
C THR A 40 13.59 -6.34 10.50
N PRO A 41 14.75 -6.21 11.13
CA PRO A 41 15.97 -6.87 10.61
C PRO A 41 15.91 -8.38 10.81
N LYS A 42 16.51 -9.10 9.89
CA LYS A 42 16.67 -10.55 9.98
C LYS A 42 18.14 -10.91 9.99
N GLU A 43 18.43 -12.21 10.05
CA GLU A 43 19.79 -12.71 10.15
C GLU A 43 20.71 -12.28 9.01
N ASP A 44 20.14 -11.99 7.85
CA ASP A 44 20.92 -11.55 6.69
C ASP A 44 21.22 -10.05 6.71
N ASN A 45 20.86 -9.36 7.79
CA ASN A 45 21.02 -7.92 7.97
C ASN A 45 20.15 -7.07 7.04
N ASN A 46 19.20 -7.69 6.37
CA ASN A 46 18.20 -6.98 5.57
C ASN A 46 16.93 -6.79 6.39
N PHE A 47 16.14 -5.83 6.00
CA PHE A 47 14.90 -5.52 6.71
C PHE A 47 13.70 -6.07 5.93
N TYR A 48 12.71 -6.54 6.66
CA TYR A 48 11.52 -7.15 6.09
C TYR A 48 10.26 -6.61 6.76
N SER A 49 9.19 -6.55 5.98
CA SER A 49 7.88 -6.14 6.48
C SER A 49 6.83 -7.06 5.84
N THR A 50 5.76 -7.33 6.59
CA THR A 50 4.61 -8.02 6.04
C THR A 50 3.76 -6.99 5.32
N LEU A 51 3.56 -7.17 4.02
CA LEU A 51 2.83 -6.24 3.18
C LEU A 51 1.48 -6.83 2.77
N ALA A 52 0.45 -6.00 2.80
CA ALA A 52 -0.88 -6.38 2.31
C ALA A 52 -1.02 -5.89 0.87
N PHE A 53 -1.39 -6.79 -0.03
CA PHE A 53 -1.58 -6.50 -1.44
C PHE A 53 -3.04 -6.43 -1.83
N GLU A 54 -3.92 -6.91 -0.98
CA GLU A 54 -5.37 -6.91 -1.21
C GLU A 54 -6.09 -6.57 0.09
N GLY A 55 -7.40 -6.39 0.01
CA GLY A 55 -8.20 -6.06 1.18
C GLY A 55 -8.42 -4.57 1.30
N ILE A 56 -8.73 -4.13 2.50
CA ILE A 56 -9.00 -2.73 2.78
C ILE A 56 -7.96 -2.21 3.76
N ALA A 57 -7.34 -1.10 3.44
CA ALA A 57 -6.38 -0.44 4.30
C ALA A 57 -6.88 0.96 4.64
N HIS A 58 -6.44 1.48 5.78
CA HIS A 58 -6.79 2.83 6.20
C HIS A 58 -5.60 3.74 5.96
N LEU A 59 -5.75 4.67 5.02
CA LEU A 59 -4.66 5.55 4.60
C LEU A 59 -5.03 7.02 4.83
N GLY A 60 -4.03 7.80 5.26
CA GLY A 60 -4.17 9.24 5.36
C GLY A 60 -4.04 9.86 3.97
N LEU A 61 -5.00 10.67 3.58
CA LEU A 61 -5.01 11.34 2.29
C LEU A 61 -5.32 12.82 2.47
N ASP A 62 -4.64 13.65 1.71
CA ASP A 62 -4.82 15.10 1.78
C ASP A 62 -5.75 15.60 0.68
N GLY A 63 -6.35 16.75 0.93
CA GLY A 63 -7.17 17.43 -0.06
C GLY A 63 -8.60 16.92 -0.14
N SER A 64 -9.24 17.21 -1.25
CA SER A 64 -10.61 16.76 -1.49
C SER A 64 -10.61 15.32 -1.96
N VAL A 65 -11.07 14.43 -1.10
CA VAL A 65 -11.08 12.99 -1.37
C VAL A 65 -12.54 12.54 -1.50
N LYS A 66 -12.85 11.83 -2.57
CA LYS A 66 -14.20 11.35 -2.86
C LYS A 66 -14.19 9.84 -3.02
N VAL A 67 -15.32 9.21 -2.77
CA VAL A 67 -15.50 7.78 -3.01
C VAL A 67 -15.17 7.47 -4.47
N GLY A 68 -14.37 6.44 -4.67
CA GLY A 68 -13.97 6.02 -6.00
C GLY A 68 -12.70 6.68 -6.52
N ASP A 69 -12.16 7.66 -5.81
CA ASP A 69 -10.91 8.31 -6.23
C ASP A 69 -9.77 7.29 -6.25
N ILE A 70 -8.90 7.41 -7.24
CA ILE A 70 -7.76 6.50 -7.40
C ILE A 70 -6.62 6.96 -6.50
N VAL A 71 -6.12 6.05 -5.68
CA VAL A 71 -4.99 6.29 -4.79
C VAL A 71 -3.73 5.78 -5.44
N THR A 72 -2.73 6.63 -5.53
CA THR A 72 -1.45 6.30 -6.20
C THR A 72 -0.27 6.73 -5.36
N ILE A 73 0.91 6.25 -5.75
CA ILE A 73 2.19 6.77 -5.27
C ILE A 73 3.04 7.12 -6.49
N ASP A 74 4.09 7.87 -6.25
CA ASP A 74 5.00 8.29 -7.32
C ASP A 74 5.52 7.05 -8.08
N GLY A 75 5.39 7.08 -9.40
CA GLY A 75 5.83 5.97 -10.25
C GLY A 75 7.32 5.73 -10.27
N THR A 76 8.12 6.69 -9.78
CA THR A 76 9.56 6.53 -9.70
C THR A 76 10.00 5.93 -8.36
N THR A 77 9.07 5.60 -7.46
CA THR A 77 9.41 5.03 -6.17
C THR A 77 10.10 3.68 -6.37
N GLU A 78 11.25 3.51 -5.73
CA GLU A 78 12.00 2.26 -5.81
C GLU A 78 11.32 1.15 -5.02
N SER A 79 11.46 -0.07 -5.52
CA SER A 79 10.89 -1.24 -4.86
C SER A 79 11.42 -1.37 -3.43
N GLY A 80 10.53 -1.63 -2.50
CA GLY A 80 10.88 -1.76 -1.08
C GLY A 80 10.87 -0.44 -0.32
N LYS A 81 10.62 0.68 -0.99
CA LYS A 81 10.60 1.99 -0.32
C LYS A 81 9.19 2.50 -0.13
N ALA A 82 8.99 3.26 0.94
CA ALA A 82 7.71 3.88 1.23
C ALA A 82 7.54 5.15 0.41
N ALA A 83 6.29 5.48 0.10
CA ALA A 83 5.94 6.70 -0.58
C ALA A 83 4.61 7.21 -0.03
N LYS A 84 4.39 8.52 -0.17
CA LYS A 84 3.16 9.14 0.31
C LYS A 84 2.02 8.83 -0.67
N PRO A 85 0.90 8.30 -0.19
CA PRO A 85 -0.25 8.06 -1.06
C PRO A 85 -0.94 9.37 -1.42
N GLU A 86 -1.37 9.47 -2.68
CA GLU A 86 -2.04 10.67 -3.19
C GLU A 86 -3.17 10.28 -4.12
N ILE A 87 -4.15 11.18 -4.24
CA ILE A 87 -5.23 11.01 -5.20
C ILE A 87 -4.73 11.46 -6.58
N ALA A 88 -5.01 10.66 -7.59
CA ALA A 88 -4.66 11.03 -8.96
C ALA A 88 -5.87 10.86 -9.88
N ALA A 89 -6.18 11.89 -10.64
CA ALA A 89 -7.25 11.81 -11.62
C ALA A 89 -6.86 10.90 -12.78
N ASP A 90 -5.58 10.88 -13.10
CA ASP A 90 -5.02 10.03 -14.15
C ASP A 90 -3.83 9.26 -13.57
N PRO A 91 -3.92 7.93 -13.46
CA PRO A 91 -2.84 7.14 -12.87
C PRO A 91 -1.64 6.91 -13.79
N LYS A 92 -1.67 7.46 -15.00
CA LYS A 92 -0.57 7.24 -15.94
C LYS A 92 0.76 7.70 -15.35
N GLY A 93 1.75 6.83 -15.41
CA GLY A 93 3.09 7.12 -14.88
C GLY A 93 3.17 6.98 -13.37
N LYS A 94 2.12 6.53 -12.73
CA LYS A 94 2.09 6.34 -11.28
C LYS A 94 1.85 4.88 -10.93
N ILE A 95 2.12 4.54 -9.67
CA ILE A 95 1.83 3.20 -9.17
C ILE A 95 0.48 3.26 -8.46
N VAL A 96 -0.47 2.47 -8.92
CA VAL A 96 -1.82 2.44 -8.34
C VAL A 96 -1.80 1.59 -7.08
N VAL A 97 -2.38 2.13 -6.00
CA VAL A 97 -2.52 1.44 -4.73
C VAL A 97 -3.93 0.85 -4.62
N GLY A 98 -4.93 1.63 -4.99
CA GLY A 98 -6.30 1.20 -4.91
C GLY A 98 -7.26 2.36 -5.13
N PHE A 99 -8.45 2.26 -4.57
CA PHE A 99 -9.44 3.34 -4.67
C PHE A 99 -10.16 3.55 -3.36
N VAL A 100 -10.65 4.77 -3.16
CA VAL A 100 -11.29 5.18 -1.92
C VAL A 100 -12.69 4.58 -1.80
N LEU A 101 -12.97 3.96 -0.66
CA LEU A 101 -14.30 3.44 -0.34
C LEU A 101 -15.11 4.48 0.44
N ASN A 102 -14.57 4.90 1.58
CA ASN A 102 -15.21 5.95 2.37
C ASN A 102 -14.27 6.48 3.43
N PRO A 103 -14.59 7.67 4.01
CA PRO A 103 -13.78 8.19 5.10
C PRO A 103 -14.03 7.38 6.36
N MET A 104 -13.04 7.37 7.26
CA MET A 104 -13.17 6.72 8.56
C MET A 104 -14.19 7.45 9.44
N SER A 105 -14.27 8.76 9.30
CA SER A 105 -15.28 9.59 9.93
C SER A 105 -15.34 10.91 9.17
N SER A 106 -16.39 11.69 9.41
CA SER A 106 -16.59 12.95 8.70
C SER A 106 -15.48 13.98 8.93
N ALA A 107 -14.76 13.86 10.04
CA ALA A 107 -13.67 14.78 10.38
C ALA A 107 -12.28 14.16 10.16
N SER A 108 -12.23 12.91 9.70
CA SER A 108 -10.98 12.20 9.58
C SER A 108 -10.27 12.49 8.26
N THR A 109 -8.92 12.52 8.31
CA THR A 109 -8.10 12.54 7.09
C THR A 109 -7.74 11.12 6.68
N LYS A 110 -8.21 10.11 7.42
CA LYS A 110 -7.98 8.72 7.05
C LYS A 110 -9.17 8.16 6.31
N TYR A 111 -8.91 7.37 5.30
CA TYR A 111 -9.91 6.82 4.40
C TYR A 111 -9.72 5.32 4.26
N ALA A 112 -10.83 4.60 4.14
CA ALA A 112 -10.79 3.19 3.81
C ALA A 112 -10.50 3.08 2.32
N VAL A 113 -9.43 2.40 1.96
CA VAL A 113 -8.98 2.23 0.58
C VAL A 113 -8.97 0.75 0.24
N LYS A 114 -9.66 0.39 -0.84
CA LYS A 114 -9.64 -0.98 -1.33
C LYS A 114 -8.38 -1.15 -2.15
N LEU A 115 -7.48 -2.01 -1.69
CA LEU A 115 -6.24 -2.29 -2.40
C LEU A 115 -6.55 -3.13 -3.63
N THR A 116 -5.99 -2.76 -4.75
CA THR A 116 -6.23 -3.47 -6.00
C THR A 116 -5.11 -3.22 -6.99
N GLN A 117 -4.85 -4.21 -7.81
CA GLN A 117 -3.89 -4.14 -8.90
C GLN A 117 -4.58 -4.23 -10.24
N ALA A 118 -5.87 -3.93 -10.26
CA ALA A 118 -6.68 -4.07 -11.47
C ALA A 118 -6.22 -3.19 -12.64
N TRP A 119 -5.41 -2.20 -12.34
CA TRP A 119 -4.95 -1.23 -13.34
C TRP A 119 -3.64 -1.61 -14.02
N LEU A 120 -3.09 -2.73 -13.68
CA LEU A 120 -1.82 -3.20 -14.24
C LEU A 120 -1.99 -3.79 -15.62
#